data_89aad8a687e25f72c22e18cfbf25e59e
#
_entry.id   89aad8a687e25f72c22e18cfbf25e59e
#
_cell.length_a   1.000
_cell.length_b   1.000
_cell.length_c   1.000
_cell.angle_alpha   90.00
_cell.angle_beta   90.00
_cell.angle_gamma   90.00
#
_symmetry.space_group_name_H-M   'P 1'
#
loop_
_entity.id
_entity.type
_entity.pdbx_description
1 polymer ?
#
loop_
_entity_poly.entity_id
_entity_poly.type
_entity_poly.pdbx_seq_one_letter_code
_entity_poly.pdbx_strand_id
1 'polypeptide(L)'
;MSNQLTELQDATIKEQCKMLRMPMMGSQFRTLAEQAIREKKTHLGYLETLLTAEVEEREKNTIDRRIKEARLPRVKTLEEFDFNQSPQVSAAKMRELADGGYIDRAEPVLLIGDSGTGKTHLLSGLCVAACRQKRRVRFTTAAGLVNELVEAKHQLQLRRVMARWSRYDLIAIDEVGYVPLAEVGAEFLFQVIAERAERMAVVLTTNLPFSEWTQVIPNARLGKALLDRITDRAHILETGTESYRFRRTLERQKKGAKAQ
;
A
#
# COMPACT_ATOMS: atom_id res chain seq x y z
N MET A 1 -13.43 -44.05 -30.37
CA MET A 1 -12.90 -42.94 -31.22
C MET A 1 -13.26 -41.54 -30.70
N SER A 2 -14.51 -41.26 -30.28
CA SER A 2 -14.89 -39.91 -29.78
C SER A 2 -14.10 -39.44 -28.52
N ASN A 3 -13.81 -40.34 -27.59
CA ASN A 3 -13.11 -39.98 -26.33
C ASN A 3 -11.64 -39.62 -26.54
N GLN A 4 -10.94 -40.33 -27.43
CA GLN A 4 -9.51 -40.06 -27.77
C GLN A 4 -9.32 -38.74 -28.51
N LEU A 5 -10.29 -38.38 -29.40
CA LEU A 5 -10.27 -37.08 -30.10
C LEU A 5 -10.48 -35.92 -29.12
N THR A 6 -11.37 -36.09 -28.14
CA THR A 6 -11.64 -35.09 -27.12
C THR A 6 -10.43 -34.89 -26.18
N GLU A 7 -9.75 -35.97 -25.80
CA GLU A 7 -8.53 -35.90 -24.96
C GLU A 7 -7.39 -35.21 -25.71
N LEU A 8 -7.23 -35.45 -27.01
CA LEU A 8 -6.23 -34.77 -27.84
C LEU A 8 -6.50 -33.28 -27.98
N GLN A 9 -7.77 -32.89 -28.19
CA GLN A 9 -8.17 -31.49 -28.24
C GLN A 9 -7.88 -30.78 -26.90
N ASP A 10 -8.20 -31.41 -25.79
CA ASP A 10 -7.94 -30.88 -24.45
C ASP A 10 -6.45 -30.64 -24.22
N ALA A 11 -5.62 -31.60 -24.59
CA ALA A 11 -4.17 -31.48 -24.46
C ALA A 11 -3.65 -30.30 -25.29
N THR A 12 -4.13 -30.17 -26.52
CA THR A 12 -3.76 -29.08 -27.43
C THR A 12 -4.16 -27.72 -26.87
N ILE A 13 -5.41 -27.59 -26.36
CA ILE A 13 -5.89 -26.33 -25.75
C ILE A 13 -5.04 -25.95 -24.53
N LYS A 14 -4.75 -26.91 -23.65
CA LYS A 14 -3.90 -26.67 -22.45
C LYS A 14 -2.51 -26.19 -22.85
N GLU A 15 -1.90 -26.79 -23.86
CA GLU A 15 -0.58 -26.41 -24.33
C GLU A 15 -0.58 -25.01 -24.94
N GLN A 16 -1.56 -24.69 -25.78
CA GLN A 16 -1.72 -23.36 -26.36
C GLN A 16 -1.98 -22.30 -25.26
N CYS A 17 -2.83 -22.60 -24.27
CA CYS A 17 -3.04 -21.71 -23.13
C CYS A 17 -1.76 -21.46 -22.34
N LYS A 18 -0.91 -22.51 -22.17
CA LYS A 18 0.41 -22.36 -21.52
C LYS A 18 1.34 -21.45 -22.33
N MET A 19 1.44 -21.64 -23.64
CA MET A 19 2.24 -20.77 -24.52
C MET A 19 1.76 -19.32 -24.49
N LEU A 20 0.45 -19.10 -24.50
CA LEU A 20 -0.17 -17.77 -24.44
C LEU A 20 -0.20 -17.18 -23.01
N ARG A 21 0.30 -17.91 -22.01
CA ARG A 21 0.26 -17.53 -20.59
C ARG A 21 -1.16 -17.24 -20.12
N MET A 22 -2.10 -18.13 -20.44
CA MET A 22 -3.51 -18.07 -20.05
C MET A 22 -3.89 -19.25 -19.14
N PRO A 23 -3.33 -19.30 -17.89
CA PRO A 23 -3.47 -20.46 -17.03
C PRO A 23 -4.93 -20.70 -16.59
N MET A 24 -5.71 -19.63 -16.40
CA MET A 24 -7.10 -19.75 -15.97
C MET A 24 -7.96 -20.37 -17.07
N MET A 25 -7.82 -19.89 -18.32
CA MET A 25 -8.46 -20.54 -19.48
C MET A 25 -8.05 -22.01 -19.57
N GLY A 26 -6.76 -22.32 -19.48
CA GLY A 26 -6.25 -23.67 -19.58
C GLY A 26 -6.75 -24.64 -18.50
N SER A 27 -7.13 -24.11 -17.32
CA SER A 27 -7.68 -24.92 -16.23
C SER A 27 -9.20 -25.05 -16.27
N GLN A 28 -9.91 -24.05 -16.80
CA GLN A 28 -11.38 -23.98 -16.67
C GLN A 28 -12.17 -24.13 -17.96
N PHE A 29 -11.52 -24.17 -19.14
CA PHE A 29 -12.24 -24.19 -20.43
C PHE A 29 -13.29 -25.28 -20.54
N ARG A 30 -13.02 -26.50 -20.01
CA ARG A 30 -13.96 -27.62 -20.06
C ARG A 30 -15.15 -27.39 -19.11
N THR A 31 -14.90 -27.01 -17.87
CA THR A 31 -15.96 -26.71 -16.88
C THR A 31 -16.90 -25.62 -17.34
N LEU A 32 -16.32 -24.55 -17.90
CA LEU A 32 -17.10 -23.42 -18.44
C LEU A 32 -17.84 -23.79 -19.74
N ALA A 33 -17.32 -24.72 -20.56
CA ALA A 33 -18.02 -25.25 -21.72
C ALA A 33 -19.26 -26.04 -21.30
N GLU A 34 -19.12 -26.94 -20.33
CA GLU A 34 -20.24 -27.70 -19.77
C GLU A 34 -21.32 -26.80 -19.14
N GLN A 35 -20.88 -25.73 -18.46
CA GLN A 35 -21.78 -24.72 -17.91
C GLN A 35 -22.51 -23.97 -19.03
N ALA A 36 -21.79 -23.54 -20.08
CA ALA A 36 -22.36 -22.84 -21.22
C ALA A 36 -23.44 -23.66 -21.94
N ILE A 37 -23.23 -24.98 -22.07
CA ILE A 37 -24.22 -25.92 -22.62
C ILE A 37 -25.48 -25.96 -21.76
N ARG A 38 -25.33 -26.09 -20.44
CA ARG A 38 -26.45 -26.12 -19.48
C ARG A 38 -27.24 -24.82 -19.49
N GLU A 39 -26.56 -23.68 -19.61
CA GLU A 39 -27.16 -22.36 -19.62
C GLU A 39 -27.59 -21.89 -21.02
N LYS A 40 -27.44 -22.75 -22.04
CA LYS A 40 -27.74 -22.44 -23.45
C LYS A 40 -27.06 -21.16 -23.94
N LYS A 41 -25.85 -20.89 -23.47
CA LYS A 41 -25.03 -19.74 -23.94
C LYS A 41 -24.63 -19.94 -25.40
N THR A 42 -24.49 -18.83 -26.13
CA THR A 42 -23.90 -18.84 -27.47
C THR A 42 -22.39 -19.13 -27.40
N HIS A 43 -21.76 -19.50 -28.51
CA HIS A 43 -20.31 -19.66 -28.60
C HIS A 43 -19.55 -18.39 -28.19
N LEU A 44 -20.07 -17.20 -28.53
CA LEU A 44 -19.52 -15.91 -28.12
C LEU A 44 -19.64 -15.71 -26.62
N GLY A 45 -20.79 -16.06 -26.02
CA GLY A 45 -20.98 -15.96 -24.56
C GLY A 45 -20.07 -16.92 -23.78
N TYR A 46 -19.76 -18.10 -24.31
CA TYR A 46 -18.75 -18.99 -23.73
C TYR A 46 -17.36 -18.37 -23.80
N LEU A 47 -16.95 -17.84 -24.96
CA LEU A 47 -15.66 -17.20 -25.13
C LEU A 47 -15.51 -15.98 -24.22
N GLU A 48 -16.53 -15.15 -24.11
CA GLU A 48 -16.57 -14.00 -23.18
C GLU A 48 -16.35 -14.45 -21.74
N THR A 49 -17.04 -15.50 -21.29
CA THR A 49 -16.86 -16.04 -19.92
C THR A 49 -15.43 -16.50 -19.67
N LEU A 50 -14.80 -17.18 -20.64
CA LEU A 50 -13.42 -17.62 -20.53
C LEU A 50 -12.42 -16.46 -20.44
N LEU A 51 -12.58 -15.45 -21.29
CA LEU A 51 -11.71 -14.28 -21.30
C LEU A 51 -11.88 -13.46 -20.04
N THR A 52 -13.11 -13.31 -19.55
CA THR A 52 -13.40 -12.61 -18.30
C THR A 52 -12.70 -13.30 -17.12
N ALA A 53 -12.82 -14.62 -17.00
CA ALA A 53 -12.15 -15.37 -15.94
C ALA A 53 -10.61 -15.21 -15.97
N GLU A 54 -10.01 -15.20 -17.17
CA GLU A 54 -8.55 -15.00 -17.30
C GLU A 54 -8.15 -13.56 -16.92
N VAL A 55 -8.95 -12.55 -17.31
CA VAL A 55 -8.68 -11.15 -16.97
C VAL A 55 -8.79 -10.92 -15.47
N GLU A 56 -9.83 -11.42 -14.82
CA GLU A 56 -10.05 -11.30 -13.37
C GLU A 56 -8.90 -11.94 -12.58
N GLU A 57 -8.45 -13.13 -12.97
CA GLU A 57 -7.33 -13.80 -12.30
C GLU A 57 -6.00 -13.02 -12.50
N ARG A 58 -5.77 -12.46 -13.68
CA ARG A 58 -4.60 -11.60 -13.92
C ARG A 58 -4.62 -10.33 -13.09
N GLU A 59 -5.80 -9.72 -12.95
CA GLU A 59 -5.98 -8.55 -12.10
C GLU A 59 -5.69 -8.86 -10.65
N LYS A 60 -6.28 -9.94 -10.13
CA LYS A 60 -6.05 -10.44 -8.77
C LYS A 60 -4.57 -10.70 -8.53
N ASN A 61 -3.91 -11.47 -9.40
CA ASN A 61 -2.49 -11.77 -9.30
C ASN A 61 -1.61 -10.49 -9.36
N THR A 62 -2.03 -9.50 -10.13
CA THR A 62 -1.33 -8.21 -10.18
C THR A 62 -1.47 -7.47 -8.86
N ILE A 63 -2.67 -7.40 -8.27
CA ILE A 63 -2.92 -6.77 -6.97
C ILE A 63 -2.13 -7.47 -5.86
N ASP A 64 -2.19 -8.80 -5.80
CA ASP A 64 -1.45 -9.60 -4.80
C ASP A 64 0.06 -9.37 -4.89
N ARG A 65 0.59 -9.30 -6.10
CA ARG A 65 1.99 -8.94 -6.34
C ARG A 65 2.31 -7.53 -5.85
N ARG A 66 1.45 -6.53 -6.12
CA ARG A 66 1.66 -5.15 -5.64
C ARG A 66 1.67 -5.07 -4.12
N ILE A 67 0.76 -5.78 -3.45
CA ILE A 67 0.71 -5.84 -1.99
C ILE A 67 1.99 -6.48 -1.43
N LYS A 68 2.49 -7.56 -2.02
CA LYS A 68 3.77 -8.19 -1.63
C LYS A 68 4.97 -7.25 -1.84
N GLU A 69 5.03 -6.59 -2.99
CA GLU A 69 6.10 -5.64 -3.35
C GLU A 69 6.10 -4.39 -2.44
N ALA A 70 4.94 -3.98 -1.93
CA ALA A 70 4.80 -2.85 -1.02
C ALA A 70 5.53 -3.04 0.32
N ARG A 71 5.79 -4.26 0.75
CA ARG A 71 6.48 -4.63 2.02
C ARG A 71 5.80 -4.03 3.26
N LEU A 72 4.49 -4.13 3.32
CA LEU A 72 3.74 -3.71 4.49
C LEU A 72 4.10 -4.59 5.71
N PRO A 73 4.25 -4.03 6.91
CA PRO A 73 4.53 -4.80 8.12
C PRO A 73 3.38 -5.73 8.48
N ARG A 74 2.17 -5.30 8.21
CA ARG A 74 0.93 -6.08 8.24
C ARG A 74 0.00 -5.55 7.17
N VAL A 75 -0.63 -6.44 6.43
CA VAL A 75 -1.70 -6.06 5.51
C VAL A 75 -2.93 -5.75 6.34
N LYS A 76 -3.31 -4.48 6.36
CA LYS A 76 -4.52 -3.96 7.01
C LYS A 76 -5.26 -3.08 6.04
N THR A 77 -6.58 -3.17 6.03
CA THR A 77 -7.43 -2.41 5.13
C THR A 77 -8.17 -1.30 5.87
N LEU A 78 -8.72 -0.33 5.13
CA LEU A 78 -9.51 0.74 5.72
C LEU A 78 -10.87 0.23 6.23
N GLU A 79 -11.37 -0.85 5.64
CA GLU A 79 -12.61 -1.52 6.05
C GLU A 79 -12.48 -2.16 7.45
N GLU A 80 -11.25 -2.55 7.84
CA GLU A 80 -10.95 -3.10 9.16
C GLU A 80 -10.73 -2.02 10.24
N PHE A 81 -10.73 -0.74 9.85
CA PHE A 81 -10.51 0.36 10.78
C PHE A 81 -11.82 0.80 11.43
N ASP A 82 -11.86 0.79 12.76
CA ASP A 82 -13.03 1.23 13.52
C ASP A 82 -13.04 2.76 13.71
N PHE A 83 -13.69 3.44 12.78
CA PHE A 83 -13.83 4.90 12.80
C PHE A 83 -14.65 5.41 13.98
N ASN A 84 -15.54 4.59 14.56
CA ASN A 84 -16.35 4.99 15.72
C ASN A 84 -15.48 5.16 16.96
N GLN A 85 -14.38 4.41 17.04
CA GLN A 85 -13.43 4.54 18.14
C GLN A 85 -12.32 5.58 17.89
N SER A 86 -12.34 6.22 16.75
CA SER A 86 -11.40 7.28 16.36
C SER A 86 -12.14 8.45 15.72
N PRO A 87 -13.00 9.15 16.48
CA PRO A 87 -13.90 10.19 15.94
C PRO A 87 -13.17 11.40 15.34
N GLN A 88 -11.90 11.60 15.65
CA GLN A 88 -11.04 12.62 15.05
C GLN A 88 -10.72 12.31 13.57
N VAL A 89 -10.75 11.03 13.18
CA VAL A 89 -10.46 10.62 11.81
C VAL A 89 -11.75 10.59 10.99
N SER A 90 -11.85 11.49 10.01
CA SER A 90 -12.99 11.51 9.10
C SER A 90 -12.99 10.30 8.17
N ALA A 91 -13.98 9.40 8.30
CA ALA A 91 -14.16 8.27 7.40
C ALA A 91 -14.42 8.72 5.95
N ALA A 92 -15.08 9.85 5.75
CA ALA A 92 -15.32 10.43 4.43
C ALA A 92 -14.01 10.86 3.77
N LYS A 93 -13.13 11.55 4.53
CA LYS A 93 -11.82 11.98 4.03
C LYS A 93 -10.91 10.78 3.72
N MET A 94 -10.95 9.74 4.54
CA MET A 94 -10.18 8.51 4.29
C MET A 94 -10.65 7.77 3.04
N ARG A 95 -11.96 7.77 2.74
CA ARG A 95 -12.49 7.21 1.49
C ARG A 95 -12.07 8.04 0.28
N GLU A 96 -12.17 9.37 0.35
CA GLU A 96 -11.68 10.27 -0.69
C GLU A 96 -10.19 10.01 -1.02
N LEU A 97 -9.35 9.84 0.00
CA LEU A 97 -7.96 9.50 -0.19
C LEU A 97 -7.80 8.09 -0.78
N ALA A 98 -8.60 7.12 -0.36
CA ALA A 98 -8.56 5.76 -0.91
C ALA A 98 -8.89 5.70 -2.41
N ASP A 99 -9.62 6.67 -2.94
CA ASP A 99 -9.87 6.81 -4.40
C ASP A 99 -8.62 7.18 -5.20
N GLY A 100 -7.53 7.58 -4.53
CA GLY A 100 -6.20 7.72 -5.12
C GLY A 100 -5.92 9.03 -5.85
N GLY A 101 -6.86 9.98 -5.90
CA GLY A 101 -6.68 11.26 -6.58
C GLY A 101 -5.45 12.07 -6.08
N TYR A 102 -5.10 11.95 -4.80
CA TYR A 102 -3.90 12.56 -4.24
C TYR A 102 -2.59 11.97 -4.83
N ILE A 103 -2.61 10.70 -5.25
CA ILE A 103 -1.45 10.06 -5.89
C ILE A 103 -1.21 10.67 -7.28
N ASP A 104 -2.28 10.89 -8.04
CA ASP A 104 -2.17 11.47 -9.39
C ASP A 104 -1.71 12.93 -9.37
N ARG A 105 -2.06 13.66 -8.29
CA ARG A 105 -1.63 15.05 -8.08
C ARG A 105 -0.32 15.18 -7.31
N ALA A 106 0.30 14.07 -6.93
CA ALA A 106 1.51 14.01 -6.09
C ALA A 106 1.36 14.81 -4.78
N GLU A 107 0.17 14.81 -4.17
CA GLU A 107 -0.12 15.52 -2.92
C GLU A 107 0.31 14.68 -1.72
N PRO A 108 1.00 15.27 -0.73
CA PRO A 108 1.37 14.56 0.48
C PRO A 108 0.16 14.28 1.39
N VAL A 109 0.22 13.18 2.14
CA VAL A 109 -0.73 12.87 3.22
C VAL A 109 0.04 12.71 4.52
N LEU A 110 -0.34 13.44 5.55
CA LEU A 110 0.28 13.42 6.87
C LEU A 110 -0.70 12.92 7.91
N LEU A 111 -0.34 11.84 8.59
CA LEU A 111 -1.09 11.28 9.71
C LEU A 111 -0.36 11.61 11.02
N ILE A 112 -0.95 12.51 11.82
CA ILE A 112 -0.34 13.06 13.03
C ILE A 112 -1.13 12.60 14.26
N GLY A 113 -0.46 12.25 15.34
CA GLY A 113 -1.09 11.91 16.62
C GLY A 113 -0.24 10.98 17.46
N ASP A 114 -0.67 10.71 18.68
CA ASP A 114 0.09 9.94 19.66
C ASP A 114 0.25 8.45 19.29
N SER A 115 1.14 7.78 19.98
CA SER A 115 1.37 6.35 19.77
C SER A 115 0.10 5.54 20.06
N GLY A 116 -0.21 4.60 19.16
CA GLY A 116 -1.37 3.72 19.33
C GLY A 116 -2.71 4.25 18.80
N THR A 117 -2.76 5.45 18.20
CA THR A 117 -3.99 6.07 17.65
C THR A 117 -4.44 5.49 16.30
N GLY A 118 -3.69 4.55 15.73
CA GLY A 118 -4.07 3.87 14.49
C GLY A 118 -3.41 4.39 13.21
N LYS A 119 -2.47 5.34 13.29
CA LYS A 119 -1.75 5.91 12.13
C LYS A 119 -1.19 4.86 11.16
N THR A 120 -0.43 3.90 11.67
CA THR A 120 0.14 2.81 10.85
C THR A 120 -0.95 1.94 10.20
N HIS A 121 -2.13 1.80 10.82
CA HIS A 121 -3.26 1.10 10.22
C HIS A 121 -3.82 1.89 9.03
N LEU A 122 -4.08 3.18 9.23
CA LEU A 122 -4.57 4.08 8.18
C LEU A 122 -3.55 4.16 7.02
N LEU A 123 -2.26 4.30 7.34
CA LEU A 123 -1.17 4.26 6.34
C LEU A 123 -1.19 2.95 5.54
N SER A 124 -1.26 1.80 6.21
CA SER A 124 -1.36 0.50 5.54
C SER A 124 -2.62 0.39 4.69
N GLY A 125 -3.74 0.89 5.18
CA GLY A 125 -5.01 0.91 4.45
C GLY A 125 -4.95 1.71 3.16
N LEU A 126 -4.34 2.90 3.17
CA LEU A 126 -4.10 3.70 1.97
C LEU A 126 -3.15 2.99 0.99
N CYS A 127 -2.11 2.33 1.51
CA CYS A 127 -1.21 1.52 0.68
C CYS A 127 -1.95 0.36 -0.02
N VAL A 128 -2.81 -0.35 0.71
CA VAL A 128 -3.61 -1.45 0.14
C VAL A 128 -4.59 -0.92 -0.90
N ALA A 129 -5.27 0.21 -0.64
CA ALA A 129 -6.16 0.85 -1.60
C ALA A 129 -5.42 1.22 -2.91
N ALA A 130 -4.21 1.80 -2.81
CA ALA A 130 -3.36 2.10 -3.95
C ALA A 130 -2.91 0.83 -4.71
N CYS A 131 -2.55 -0.25 -3.99
CA CYS A 131 -2.21 -1.54 -4.60
C CYS A 131 -3.38 -2.17 -5.36
N ARG A 132 -4.62 -2.04 -4.85
CA ARG A 132 -5.85 -2.48 -5.53
C ARG A 132 -6.06 -1.73 -6.86
N GLN A 133 -5.57 -0.49 -6.95
CA GLN A 133 -5.52 0.29 -8.20
C GLN A 133 -4.28 -0.03 -9.06
N LYS A 134 -3.57 -1.12 -8.74
CA LYS A 134 -2.36 -1.59 -9.46
C LYS A 134 -1.16 -0.62 -9.37
N ARG A 135 -1.20 0.39 -8.47
CA ARG A 135 -0.11 1.34 -8.23
C ARG A 135 1.09 0.62 -7.60
N ARG A 136 2.28 1.14 -7.86
CA ARG A 136 3.52 0.69 -7.23
C ARG A 136 3.72 1.41 -5.91
N VAL A 137 3.56 0.70 -4.82
CA VAL A 137 3.66 1.24 -3.46
C VAL A 137 4.91 0.72 -2.77
N ARG A 138 5.53 1.54 -1.96
CA ARG A 138 6.62 1.14 -1.08
C ARG A 138 6.40 1.66 0.33
N PHE A 139 6.31 0.75 1.27
CA PHE A 139 6.30 1.05 2.70
C PHE A 139 7.72 0.93 3.28
N THR A 140 8.06 1.83 4.19
CA THR A 140 9.27 1.80 5.01
C THR A 140 9.03 2.58 6.30
N THR A 141 9.87 2.37 7.32
CA THR A 141 9.99 3.31 8.43
C THR A 141 11.01 4.39 8.09
N ALA A 142 10.95 5.55 8.75
CA ALA A 142 11.96 6.60 8.57
C ALA A 142 13.38 6.08 8.84
N ALA A 143 13.55 5.34 9.93
CA ALA A 143 14.84 4.71 10.27
C ALA A 143 15.28 3.68 9.21
N GLY A 144 14.36 2.86 8.70
CA GLY A 144 14.65 1.87 7.66
C GLY A 144 15.10 2.52 6.36
N LEU A 145 14.44 3.61 5.94
CA LEU A 145 14.85 4.38 4.77
C LEU A 145 16.24 4.97 4.91
N VAL A 146 16.49 5.62 6.05
CA VAL A 146 17.80 6.23 6.35
C VAL A 146 18.90 5.18 6.32
N ASN A 147 18.72 4.05 7.02
CA ASN A 147 19.70 2.97 7.03
C ASN A 147 20.00 2.42 5.62
N GLU A 148 18.97 2.21 4.80
CA GLU A 148 19.13 1.75 3.42
C GLU A 148 19.96 2.75 2.59
N LEU A 149 19.74 4.05 2.77
CA LEU A 149 20.44 5.09 2.01
C LEU A 149 21.89 5.30 2.50
N VAL A 150 22.11 5.23 3.81
CA VAL A 150 23.46 5.28 4.40
C VAL A 150 24.30 4.09 3.92
N GLU A 151 23.75 2.88 3.96
CA GLU A 151 24.42 1.69 3.44
C GLU A 151 24.72 1.82 1.95
N ALA A 152 23.75 2.28 1.17
CA ALA A 152 23.94 2.50 -0.27
C ALA A 152 25.03 3.54 -0.58
N LYS A 153 25.17 4.57 0.28
CA LYS A 153 26.27 5.55 0.17
C LYS A 153 27.61 4.89 0.42
N HIS A 154 27.74 4.09 1.47
CA HIS A 154 28.98 3.35 1.78
C HIS A 154 29.36 2.37 0.66
N GLN A 155 28.37 1.75 0.01
CA GLN A 155 28.59 0.83 -1.11
C GLN A 155 28.73 1.53 -2.47
N LEU A 156 28.74 2.85 -2.53
CA LEU A 156 28.77 3.64 -3.78
C LEU A 156 27.57 3.35 -4.72
N GLN A 157 26.44 2.89 -4.16
CA GLN A 157 25.23 2.52 -4.91
C GLN A 157 24.07 3.50 -4.72
N LEU A 158 24.31 4.66 -4.09
CA LEU A 158 23.25 5.60 -3.75
C LEU A 158 22.37 5.99 -4.95
N ARG A 159 22.98 6.30 -6.09
CA ARG A 159 22.24 6.63 -7.32
C ARG A 159 21.30 5.51 -7.78
N ARG A 160 21.72 4.25 -7.66
CA ARG A 160 20.92 3.07 -8.01
C ARG A 160 19.73 2.91 -7.07
N VAL A 161 19.95 3.11 -5.78
CA VAL A 161 18.90 3.03 -4.77
C VAL A 161 17.89 4.16 -4.96
N MET A 162 18.34 5.39 -5.14
CA MET A 162 17.47 6.54 -5.43
C MET A 162 16.65 6.32 -6.72
N ALA A 163 17.25 5.80 -7.79
CA ALA A 163 16.54 5.45 -9.02
C ALA A 163 15.50 4.32 -8.81
N ARG A 164 15.71 3.41 -7.86
CA ARG A 164 14.71 2.39 -7.47
C ARG A 164 13.52 3.03 -6.77
N TRP A 165 13.77 3.94 -5.82
CA TRP A 165 12.73 4.69 -5.12
C TRP A 165 11.88 5.54 -6.08
N SER A 166 12.46 5.99 -7.20
CA SER A 166 11.75 6.77 -8.22
C SER A 166 10.70 6.01 -9.03
N ARG A 167 10.65 4.70 -8.92
CA ARG A 167 9.71 3.86 -9.67
C ARG A 167 8.38 3.63 -8.97
N TYR A 168 8.26 4.09 -7.72
CA TYR A 168 7.02 3.96 -6.96
C TYR A 168 6.09 5.14 -7.23
N ASP A 169 4.79 4.87 -7.30
CA ASP A 169 3.75 5.88 -7.44
C ASP A 169 3.41 6.49 -6.06
N LEU A 170 3.60 5.69 -4.99
CA LEU A 170 3.35 6.07 -3.61
C LEU A 170 4.47 5.54 -2.70
N ILE A 171 5.04 6.43 -1.89
CA ILE A 171 5.92 6.06 -0.78
C ILE A 171 5.20 6.30 0.55
N ALA A 172 5.16 5.27 1.39
CA ALA A 172 4.63 5.35 2.74
C ALA A 172 5.79 5.27 3.74
N ILE A 173 5.99 6.33 4.53
CA ILE A 173 7.05 6.42 5.53
C ILE A 173 6.43 6.51 6.92
N ASP A 174 6.60 5.44 7.69
CA ASP A 174 6.07 5.34 9.06
C ASP A 174 7.09 5.85 10.08
N GLU A 175 6.59 6.33 11.22
CA GLU A 175 7.40 6.70 12.39
C GLU A 175 8.42 7.82 12.14
N VAL A 176 8.07 8.82 11.34
CA VAL A 176 8.90 10.01 11.18
C VAL A 176 8.93 10.78 12.51
N GLY A 177 10.15 11.01 13.04
CA GLY A 177 10.33 11.71 14.31
C GLY A 177 10.29 10.86 15.55
N TYR A 178 10.16 9.53 15.46
CA TYR A 178 10.21 8.65 16.63
C TYR A 178 11.63 8.53 17.23
N VAL A 179 12.64 8.61 16.39
CA VAL A 179 14.05 8.58 16.80
C VAL A 179 14.76 9.77 16.15
N PRO A 180 15.62 10.51 16.89
CA PRO A 180 16.44 11.56 16.31
C PRO A 180 17.27 11.00 15.13
N LEU A 181 17.23 11.68 14.01
CA LEU A 181 18.01 11.30 12.83
C LEU A 181 19.41 11.90 12.92
N ALA A 182 20.43 11.13 12.61
CA ALA A 182 21.75 11.72 12.33
C ALA A 182 21.64 12.70 11.15
N GLU A 183 22.51 13.72 11.11
CA GLU A 183 22.45 14.78 10.07
C GLU A 183 22.40 14.23 8.66
N VAL A 184 23.25 13.25 8.34
CA VAL A 184 23.27 12.54 7.05
C VAL A 184 21.94 11.83 6.77
N GLY A 185 21.29 11.28 7.81
CA GLY A 185 19.99 10.61 7.68
C GLY A 185 18.87 11.60 7.38
N ALA A 186 18.89 12.76 8.01
CA ALA A 186 17.95 13.85 7.76
C ALA A 186 18.10 14.41 6.33
N GLU A 187 19.34 14.54 5.85
CA GLU A 187 19.62 14.93 4.45
C GLU A 187 19.05 13.94 3.46
N PHE A 188 19.19 12.63 3.70
CA PHE A 188 18.65 11.60 2.81
C PHE A 188 17.13 11.57 2.82
N LEU A 189 16.51 11.68 4.00
CA LEU A 189 15.06 11.77 4.10
C LEU A 189 14.54 12.99 3.31
N PHE A 190 15.21 14.15 3.50
CA PHE A 190 14.90 15.35 2.74
C PHE A 190 15.06 15.12 1.23
N GLN A 191 16.14 14.51 0.79
CA GLN A 191 16.41 14.27 -0.62
C GLN A 191 15.33 13.39 -1.25
N VAL A 192 14.92 12.29 -0.59
CA VAL A 192 13.84 11.42 -1.08
C VAL A 192 12.52 12.17 -1.17
N ILE A 193 12.18 12.98 -0.16
CA ILE A 193 10.93 13.74 -0.15
C ILE A 193 10.99 14.91 -1.14
N ALA A 194 12.07 15.70 -1.13
CA ALA A 194 12.19 16.92 -1.92
C ALA A 194 12.33 16.66 -3.42
N GLU A 195 13.11 15.65 -3.84
CA GLU A 195 13.22 15.29 -5.26
C GLU A 195 11.90 14.75 -5.83
N ARG A 196 10.95 14.40 -4.95
CA ARG A 196 9.73 13.68 -5.32
C ARG A 196 8.45 14.47 -5.10
N ALA A 197 8.48 15.54 -4.32
CA ALA A 197 7.30 16.32 -3.91
C ALA A 197 6.39 16.77 -5.08
N GLU A 198 6.88 16.75 -6.33
CA GLU A 198 6.10 17.11 -7.52
C GLU A 198 5.82 15.92 -8.46
N ARG A 199 6.36 14.74 -8.15
CA ARG A 199 6.32 13.58 -9.06
C ARG A 199 5.69 12.34 -8.47
N MET A 200 5.53 12.29 -7.16
CA MET A 200 5.10 11.11 -6.45
C MET A 200 4.45 11.46 -5.12
N ALA A 201 3.35 10.83 -4.82
CA ALA A 201 2.70 11.00 -3.53
C ALA A 201 3.52 10.35 -2.39
N VAL A 202 3.52 11.02 -1.25
CA VAL A 202 4.13 10.52 -0.02
C VAL A 202 3.08 10.50 1.09
N VAL A 203 2.96 9.38 1.79
CA VAL A 203 2.16 9.31 3.02
C VAL A 203 3.10 9.16 4.20
N LEU A 204 3.01 10.06 5.17
CA LEU A 204 3.87 10.07 6.35
C LEU A 204 3.06 9.87 7.61
N THR A 205 3.62 9.16 8.59
CA THR A 205 3.10 9.18 9.96
C THR A 205 4.10 9.82 10.90
N THR A 206 3.61 10.58 11.85
CA THR A 206 4.43 11.17 12.92
C THR A 206 3.63 11.24 14.23
N ASN A 207 4.33 11.12 15.33
CA ASN A 207 3.82 11.38 16.67
C ASN A 207 4.20 12.77 17.20
N LEU A 208 4.98 13.53 16.42
CA LEU A 208 5.42 14.85 16.81
C LEU A 208 4.62 15.93 16.09
N PRO A 209 4.19 16.97 16.80
CA PRO A 209 3.69 18.18 16.15
C PRO A 209 4.81 18.84 15.34
N PHE A 210 4.45 19.57 14.29
CA PHE A 210 5.43 20.21 13.41
C PHE A 210 6.41 21.14 14.11
N SER A 211 5.99 21.78 15.22
CA SER A 211 6.86 22.62 16.06
C SER A 211 8.06 21.88 16.68
N GLU A 212 7.96 20.56 16.82
CA GLU A 212 8.98 19.72 17.44
C GLU A 212 9.88 19.01 16.42
N TRP A 213 9.61 19.12 15.13
CA TRP A 213 10.42 18.46 14.09
C TRP A 213 11.88 18.94 14.08
N THR A 214 12.14 20.17 14.51
CA THR A 214 13.50 20.70 14.67
C THR A 214 14.32 19.97 15.74
N GLN A 215 13.66 19.26 16.67
CA GLN A 215 14.35 18.44 17.68
C GLN A 215 14.85 17.11 17.10
N VAL A 216 14.21 16.63 16.03
CA VAL A 216 14.50 15.35 15.38
C VAL A 216 15.43 15.52 14.19
N ILE A 217 15.36 16.67 13.54
CA ILE A 217 16.21 17.05 12.40
C ILE A 217 17.24 18.05 12.90
N PRO A 218 18.51 17.64 13.07
CA PRO A 218 19.56 18.48 13.71
C PRO A 218 19.80 19.81 13.01
N ASN A 219 19.59 19.85 11.70
CA ASN A 219 19.73 21.06 10.88
C ASN A 219 18.38 21.78 10.77
N ALA A 220 18.21 22.89 11.48
CA ALA A 220 16.97 23.67 11.52
C ALA A 220 16.55 24.18 10.13
N ARG A 221 17.50 24.53 9.25
CA ARG A 221 17.18 24.95 7.86
C ARG A 221 16.62 23.80 7.04
N LEU A 222 17.23 22.62 7.18
CA LEU A 222 16.77 21.39 6.51
C LEU A 222 15.39 20.99 7.02
N GLY A 223 15.16 21.05 8.35
CA GLY A 223 13.87 20.77 8.96
C GLY A 223 12.76 21.70 8.46
N LYS A 224 13.04 23.00 8.40
CA LYS A 224 12.11 23.99 7.84
C LYS A 224 11.81 23.75 6.37
N ALA A 225 12.82 23.49 5.55
CA ALA A 225 12.65 23.21 4.13
C ALA A 225 11.90 21.90 3.87
N LEU A 226 12.09 20.89 4.71
CA LEU A 226 11.32 19.64 4.64
C LEU A 226 9.86 19.88 4.97
N LEU A 227 9.58 20.58 6.07
CA LEU A 227 8.22 20.91 6.48
C LEU A 227 7.47 21.71 5.40
N ASP A 228 8.11 22.72 4.86
CA ASP A 228 7.56 23.54 3.78
C ASP A 228 7.12 22.67 2.60
N ARG A 229 7.97 21.74 2.19
CA ARG A 229 7.68 20.85 1.06
C ARG A 229 6.60 19.81 1.33
N ILE A 230 6.60 19.20 2.50
CA ILE A 230 5.62 18.15 2.81
C ILE A 230 4.26 18.72 3.21
N THR A 231 4.18 20.00 3.61
CA THR A 231 2.92 20.67 3.96
C THR A 231 2.29 21.39 2.77
N ASP A 232 3.04 21.61 1.70
CA ASP A 232 2.49 22.20 0.47
C ASP A 232 1.43 21.27 -0.14
N ARG A 233 0.20 21.76 -0.22
CA ARG A 233 -0.98 21.01 -0.69
C ARG A 233 -1.25 19.68 0.03
N ALA A 234 -0.75 19.53 1.26
CA ALA A 234 -0.87 18.29 2.01
C ALA A 234 -2.27 18.05 2.57
N HIS A 235 -2.68 16.80 2.60
CA HIS A 235 -3.81 16.34 3.40
C HIS A 235 -3.31 16.00 4.80
N ILE A 236 -3.62 16.85 5.78
CA ILE A 236 -3.23 16.66 7.18
C ILE A 236 -4.41 16.05 7.94
N LEU A 237 -4.19 14.90 8.58
CA LEU A 237 -5.17 14.18 9.37
C LEU A 237 -4.63 13.97 10.80
N GLU A 238 -5.35 14.46 11.77
CA GLU A 238 -5.06 14.23 13.17
C GLU A 238 -5.78 12.97 13.65
N THR A 239 -5.05 12.06 14.27
CA THR A 239 -5.59 10.78 14.77
C THR A 239 -5.86 10.80 16.28
N GLY A 240 -5.60 11.95 16.93
CA GLY A 240 -5.83 12.18 18.34
C GLY A 240 -4.72 11.69 19.25
N THR A 241 -4.97 11.75 20.55
CA THR A 241 -4.02 11.45 21.63
C THR A 241 -4.32 10.15 22.36
N GLU A 242 -5.53 9.61 22.25
CA GLU A 242 -5.94 8.41 22.98
C GLU A 242 -5.52 7.12 22.28
N SER A 243 -4.72 6.30 22.96
CA SER A 243 -4.26 5.02 22.44
C SER A 243 -5.37 3.97 22.39
N TYR A 244 -5.76 3.57 21.19
CA TYR A 244 -6.67 2.43 20.94
C TYR A 244 -6.11 1.12 21.51
N ARG A 245 -4.79 0.91 21.44
CA ARG A 245 -4.16 -0.30 21.99
C ARG A 245 -4.33 -0.38 23.49
N PHE A 246 -4.18 0.72 24.20
CA PHE A 246 -4.35 0.78 25.64
C PHE A 246 -5.80 0.53 26.05
N ARG A 247 -6.78 1.21 25.41
CA ARG A 247 -8.21 0.98 25.66
C ARG A 247 -8.60 -0.47 25.44
N ARG A 248 -8.22 -1.09 24.34
CA ARG A 248 -8.50 -2.49 24.03
C ARG A 248 -7.92 -3.45 25.08
N THR A 249 -6.75 -3.16 25.62
CA THR A 249 -6.13 -3.96 26.68
C THR A 249 -6.94 -3.86 27.97
N LEU A 250 -7.35 -2.67 28.37
CA LEU A 250 -8.20 -2.46 29.55
C LEU A 250 -9.56 -3.15 29.42
N GLU A 251 -10.18 -3.09 28.26
CA GLU A 251 -11.47 -3.78 28.00
C GLU A 251 -11.33 -5.30 28.10
N ARG A 252 -10.24 -5.87 27.60
CA ARG A 252 -9.95 -7.31 27.73
C ARG A 252 -9.77 -7.72 29.18
N GLN A 253 -9.04 -6.93 29.98
CA GLN A 253 -8.86 -7.18 31.40
C GLN A 253 -10.19 -7.11 32.16
N LYS A 254 -11.03 -6.10 31.87
CA LYS A 254 -12.37 -5.97 32.46
C LYS A 254 -13.29 -7.13 32.11
N LYS A 255 -13.23 -7.66 30.88
CA LYS A 255 -14.00 -8.83 30.45
C LYS A 255 -13.49 -10.13 31.10
N GLY A 256 -12.18 -10.30 31.26
CA GLY A 256 -11.59 -11.44 31.95
C GLY A 256 -11.91 -11.47 33.47
N ALA A 257 -11.95 -10.28 34.11
CA ALA A 257 -12.33 -10.18 35.52
C ALA A 257 -13.84 -10.37 35.80
N LYS A 258 -14.70 -10.26 34.81
CA LYS A 258 -16.16 -10.53 34.92
C LYS A 258 -16.52 -11.99 34.61
N ALA A 259 -15.59 -12.78 34.10
CA ALA A 259 -15.78 -14.18 33.71
C ALA A 259 -15.24 -15.16 34.79
N GLN A 260 -14.65 -14.64 35.88
CA GLN A 260 -14.33 -15.33 37.11
C GLN A 260 -15.35 -14.97 38.21
#